data_02551d09dc5529abb9df5030c422f42d
#
_entry.id   02551d09dc5529abb9df5030c422f42d
#
_cell.length_a   1.000
_cell.length_b   1.000
_cell.length_c   1.000
_cell.angle_alpha   90.00
_cell.angle_beta   90.00
_cell.angle_gamma   90.00
#
_symmetry.space_group_name_H-M   'P 1'
#
loop_
_entity.id
_entity.type
_entity.pdbx_description
1 polymer ?
#
loop_
_entity_poly.entity_id
_entity_poly.type
_entity_poly.pdbx_seq_one_letter_code
_entity_poly.pdbx_strand_id
1 'polypeptide(L)'
;MFSFFRKKSPAPGPVSAPETAPAAPASPVAAAAPLPVEAAGPAQPPARQGWLNRLKNGLRKTGSSIATVFTGTRIDDQLYEELETALLMADTGVKATEHLLADLKRRVKDAKATEPAQVKGLLADAIADLLAPLQKPLEIGAQQPTVIMVAGVNGAGKTTSIGKLTKHLADSGESVLLAAADTFRAAAKEQLAVWADRNTVEIISQQGGDPAAVSFDAVSAGRARGKDVVLVDTAGRLPTQLHLMEELKKIKRTIQKAGLADASVAAGPPQGDTAPSGGSEPHAVGSVGATLPPHEVLLVIDGNTGQNALAQVKAFDEALQLTGLIVTKLDGTAKGGVLCAIAREKPIPVYFIGVGEKLEDLETFDAREFAQALLS
;
A
#
# COMPACT_ATOMS: atom_id res chain seq x y z
N MET A 1 -6.86 18.76 -0.94
CA MET A 1 -5.68 18.05 -1.42
C MET A 1 -5.23 17.16 -0.28
N PHE A 2 -5.51 15.87 -0.33
CA PHE A 2 -5.17 14.96 0.77
C PHE A 2 -3.79 14.38 0.50
N SER A 3 -2.90 14.43 1.50
CA SER A 3 -1.59 13.78 1.42
C SER A 3 -1.78 12.28 1.61
N PHE A 4 -1.60 11.51 0.56
CA PHE A 4 -1.65 10.05 0.56
C PHE A 4 -0.39 9.41 1.15
N PHE A 5 0.61 10.23 1.46
CA PHE A 5 1.89 9.80 2.02
C PHE A 5 2.18 10.56 3.31
N ARG A 6 2.59 9.85 4.34
CA ARG A 6 3.02 10.45 5.59
C ARG A 6 4.47 10.88 5.46
N LYS A 7 4.71 12.19 5.34
CA LYS A 7 6.07 12.75 5.41
C LYS A 7 6.46 12.89 6.88
N LYS A 8 7.55 12.27 7.28
CA LYS A 8 8.09 12.44 8.63
C LYS A 8 8.81 13.79 8.67
N SER A 9 8.22 14.78 9.37
CA SER A 9 8.85 16.08 9.57
C SER A 9 10.02 15.98 10.54
N PRO A 10 11.12 16.71 10.31
CA PRO A 10 12.19 16.85 11.30
C PRO A 10 11.68 17.60 12.53
N ALA A 11 12.18 17.23 13.71
CA ALA A 11 11.81 17.83 14.99
C ALA A 11 12.12 19.33 15.03
N PRO A 12 11.24 20.19 15.57
CA PRO A 12 11.49 21.60 15.67
C PRO A 12 12.52 21.91 16.77
N GLY A 13 13.49 22.77 16.45
CA GLY A 13 14.40 23.38 17.41
C GLY A 13 13.67 24.38 18.34
N PRO A 14 14.26 24.75 19.47
CA PRO A 14 13.60 25.55 20.49
C PRO A 14 13.38 26.99 20.03
N VAL A 15 12.12 27.44 20.06
CA VAL A 15 11.73 28.82 19.76
C VAL A 15 11.50 29.54 21.08
N SER A 16 12.14 30.70 21.24
CA SER A 16 12.01 31.64 22.35
C SER A 16 10.62 32.25 22.41
N ALA A 17 10.08 32.39 23.63
CA ALA A 17 8.77 32.97 23.90
C ALA A 17 8.72 34.48 23.69
N PRO A 18 7.63 35.06 23.20
CA PRO A 18 7.37 36.48 23.34
C PRO A 18 6.43 36.78 24.51
N GLU A 19 6.71 37.90 25.08
CA GLU A 19 6.22 38.60 26.27
C GLU A 19 4.71 38.97 26.17
N THR A 20 3.99 38.83 27.30
CA THR A 20 2.58 39.10 27.45
C THR A 20 2.27 40.59 27.66
N ALA A 21 1.21 41.11 27.03
CA ALA A 21 0.54 42.35 27.35
C ALA A 21 -0.94 42.10 27.82
N PRO A 22 -1.52 42.90 28.68
CA PRO A 22 -2.68 42.56 29.53
C PRO A 22 -4.03 42.78 28.85
N ALA A 23 -4.98 41.90 29.20
CA ALA A 23 -6.37 41.91 28.73
C ALA A 23 -7.28 42.81 29.53
N ALA A 24 -8.23 43.46 28.86
CA ALA A 24 -9.36 44.19 29.42
C ALA A 24 -10.62 43.29 29.58
N PRO A 25 -11.56 43.56 30.50
CA PRO A 25 -12.62 42.61 30.88
C PRO A 25 -13.84 42.67 29.94
N ALA A 26 -14.38 41.51 29.58
CA ALA A 26 -15.64 41.38 28.84
C ALA A 26 -16.79 40.95 29.75
N SER A 27 -17.96 41.56 29.55
CA SER A 27 -19.21 41.31 30.24
C SER A 27 -19.91 40.01 29.76
N PRO A 28 -20.80 39.41 30.58
CA PRO A 28 -21.36 38.09 30.29
C PRO A 28 -22.57 38.16 29.34
N VAL A 29 -22.57 37.31 28.32
CA VAL A 29 -23.74 37.03 27.48
C VAL A 29 -24.26 35.63 27.83
N ALA A 30 -25.56 35.53 27.97
CA ALA A 30 -26.30 34.36 28.44
C ALA A 30 -26.14 33.15 27.50
N ALA A 31 -25.96 31.97 28.10
CA ALA A 31 -25.83 30.70 27.42
C ALA A 31 -27.18 30.18 26.88
N ALA A 32 -27.27 29.96 25.57
CA ALA A 32 -28.30 29.11 24.99
C ALA A 32 -27.76 27.66 24.91
N ALA A 33 -28.59 26.70 25.34
CA ALA A 33 -28.25 25.29 25.37
C ALA A 33 -28.03 24.73 23.94
N PRO A 34 -26.99 23.93 23.69
CA PRO A 34 -26.79 23.30 22.40
C PRO A 34 -27.72 22.10 22.19
N LEU A 35 -28.42 22.08 21.04
CA LEU A 35 -29.11 20.90 20.52
C LEU A 35 -28.06 19.83 20.17
N PRO A 36 -28.38 18.53 20.28
CA PRO A 36 -27.43 17.47 19.91
C PRO A 36 -27.19 17.50 18.42
N VAL A 37 -26.00 17.91 18.01
CA VAL A 37 -25.52 17.76 16.65
C VAL A 37 -25.02 16.30 16.52
N GLU A 38 -25.80 15.50 15.82
CA GLU A 38 -25.36 14.20 15.32
C GLU A 38 -24.08 14.41 14.49
N ALA A 39 -22.96 13.84 14.94
CA ALA A 39 -21.66 14.05 14.32
C ALA A 39 -21.65 13.38 12.93
N ALA A 40 -22.00 14.15 11.92
CA ALA A 40 -21.70 13.81 10.53
C ALA A 40 -20.17 13.73 10.41
N GLY A 41 -19.65 12.54 10.13
CA GLY A 41 -18.23 12.34 9.85
C GLY A 41 -17.78 13.26 8.70
N PRO A 42 -16.48 13.59 8.62
CA PRO A 42 -15.98 14.54 7.62
C PRO A 42 -16.39 14.10 6.22
N ALA A 43 -17.06 15.00 5.48
CA ALA A 43 -17.50 14.75 4.12
C ALA A 43 -16.29 14.38 3.23
N GLN A 44 -16.31 13.18 2.63
CA GLN A 44 -15.25 12.74 1.75
C GLN A 44 -15.20 13.60 0.47
N PRO A 45 -14.00 13.86 -0.08
CA PRO A 45 -13.88 14.63 -1.33
C PRO A 45 -14.61 13.94 -2.48
N PRO A 46 -15.18 14.69 -3.42
CA PRO A 46 -15.96 14.12 -4.54
C PRO A 46 -15.20 13.11 -5.40
N ALA A 47 -13.89 13.23 -5.52
CA ALA A 47 -13.03 12.28 -6.23
C ALA A 47 -13.03 10.88 -5.57
N ARG A 48 -12.95 10.81 -4.23
CA ARG A 48 -12.99 9.53 -3.49
C ARG A 48 -14.36 8.87 -3.57
N GLN A 49 -15.45 9.65 -3.53
CA GLN A 49 -16.80 9.10 -3.72
C GLN A 49 -16.98 8.45 -5.10
N GLY A 50 -16.47 9.09 -6.16
CA GLY A 50 -16.47 8.51 -7.51
C GLY A 50 -15.69 7.19 -7.59
N TRP A 51 -14.55 7.12 -6.92
CA TRP A 51 -13.73 5.91 -6.84
C TRP A 51 -14.43 4.80 -6.04
N LEU A 52 -15.04 5.11 -4.89
CA LEU A 52 -15.83 4.17 -4.10
C LEU A 52 -16.99 3.56 -4.88
N ASN A 53 -17.67 4.35 -5.71
CA ASN A 53 -18.72 3.84 -6.57
C ASN A 53 -18.17 2.86 -7.61
N ARG A 54 -16.97 3.11 -8.17
CA ARG A 54 -16.28 2.16 -9.06
C ARG A 54 -15.91 0.87 -8.32
N LEU A 55 -15.37 0.97 -7.09
CA LEU A 55 -15.07 -0.19 -6.26
C LEU A 55 -16.30 -1.05 -5.98
N LYS A 56 -17.42 -0.43 -5.55
CA LYS A 56 -18.71 -1.12 -5.34
C LYS A 56 -19.21 -1.80 -6.61
N ASN A 57 -19.18 -1.09 -7.73
CA ASN A 57 -19.56 -1.66 -9.02
C ASN A 57 -18.63 -2.82 -9.44
N GLY A 58 -17.33 -2.69 -9.19
CA GLY A 58 -16.33 -3.71 -9.46
C GLY A 58 -16.54 -4.98 -8.65
N LEU A 59 -16.84 -4.84 -7.38
CA LEU A 59 -17.08 -5.95 -6.45
C LEU A 59 -18.51 -6.47 -6.50
N ARG A 60 -19.41 -5.88 -7.28
CA ARG A 60 -20.83 -6.25 -7.32
C ARG A 60 -21.09 -7.73 -7.58
N LYS A 61 -20.27 -8.38 -8.42
CA LYS A 61 -20.40 -9.82 -8.68
C LYS A 61 -20.11 -10.66 -7.44
N THR A 62 -19.08 -10.28 -6.67
CA THR A 62 -18.78 -10.90 -5.38
C THR A 62 -19.87 -10.59 -4.37
N GLY A 63 -20.24 -9.32 -4.24
CA GLY A 63 -21.19 -8.81 -3.27
C GLY A 63 -22.60 -9.37 -3.46
N SER A 64 -23.09 -9.47 -4.70
CA SER A 64 -24.42 -9.99 -4.98
C SER A 64 -24.60 -11.44 -4.51
N SER A 65 -23.59 -12.29 -4.66
CA SER A 65 -23.64 -13.67 -4.20
C SER A 65 -23.75 -13.76 -2.66
N ILE A 66 -23.07 -12.89 -1.95
CA ILE A 66 -23.13 -12.84 -0.48
C ILE A 66 -24.41 -12.14 -0.02
N ALA A 67 -24.82 -11.05 -0.68
CA ALA A 67 -25.98 -10.26 -0.30
C ALA A 67 -27.31 -11.03 -0.46
N THR A 68 -27.42 -11.93 -1.44
CA THR A 68 -28.61 -12.77 -1.65
C THR A 68 -28.91 -13.68 -0.47
N VAL A 69 -27.90 -14.11 0.29
CA VAL A 69 -28.06 -14.93 1.52
C VAL A 69 -28.92 -14.20 2.56
N PHE A 70 -28.83 -12.86 2.63
CA PHE A 70 -29.55 -12.05 3.60
C PHE A 70 -30.98 -11.65 3.16
N THR A 71 -31.47 -12.15 2.04
CA THR A 71 -32.86 -11.90 1.59
C THR A 71 -33.89 -12.80 2.32
N GLY A 72 -33.43 -13.80 3.08
CA GLY A 72 -34.25 -14.64 3.93
C GLY A 72 -34.82 -13.91 5.15
N THR A 73 -35.76 -14.53 5.84
CA THR A 73 -36.49 -13.93 6.97
C THR A 73 -36.02 -14.41 8.33
N ARG A 74 -35.08 -15.36 8.41
CA ARG A 74 -34.66 -15.98 9.66
C ARG A 74 -33.14 -16.06 9.78
N ILE A 75 -32.68 -15.98 11.03
CA ILE A 75 -31.29 -16.22 11.42
C ILE A 75 -31.26 -17.63 12.01
N ASP A 76 -30.93 -18.61 11.17
CA ASP A 76 -30.87 -20.04 11.52
C ASP A 76 -29.56 -20.65 10.97
N ASP A 77 -29.38 -21.94 11.21
CA ASP A 77 -28.17 -22.64 10.75
C ASP A 77 -28.05 -22.64 9.22
N GLN A 78 -29.18 -22.66 8.50
CA GLN A 78 -29.18 -22.59 7.04
C GLN A 78 -28.56 -21.28 6.53
N LEU A 79 -28.83 -20.14 7.17
CA LEU A 79 -28.22 -18.85 6.83
C LEU A 79 -26.69 -18.94 6.89
N TYR A 80 -26.14 -19.59 7.92
CA TYR A 80 -24.69 -19.72 8.07
C TYR A 80 -24.07 -20.68 7.07
N GLU A 81 -24.76 -21.77 6.70
CA GLU A 81 -24.32 -22.72 5.66
C GLU A 81 -24.30 -22.05 4.27
N GLU A 82 -25.34 -21.30 3.94
CA GLU A 82 -25.41 -20.54 2.69
C GLU A 82 -24.33 -19.44 2.65
N LEU A 83 -24.08 -18.78 3.79
CA LEU A 83 -23.04 -17.76 3.91
C LEU A 83 -21.64 -18.36 3.78
N GLU A 84 -21.39 -19.54 4.37
CA GLU A 84 -20.14 -20.27 4.20
C GLU A 84 -19.86 -20.54 2.71
N THR A 85 -20.87 -21.09 2.03
CA THR A 85 -20.79 -21.37 0.60
C THR A 85 -20.50 -20.09 -0.21
N ALA A 86 -21.21 -19.00 0.06
CA ALA A 86 -21.04 -17.73 -0.65
C ALA A 86 -19.64 -17.12 -0.42
N LEU A 87 -19.11 -17.18 0.80
CA LEU A 87 -17.77 -16.71 1.14
C LEU A 87 -16.68 -17.55 0.45
N LEU A 88 -16.82 -18.87 0.43
CA LEU A 88 -15.90 -19.76 -0.28
C LEU A 88 -15.91 -19.49 -1.79
N MET A 89 -17.08 -19.30 -2.38
CA MET A 89 -17.21 -18.94 -3.80
C MET A 89 -16.64 -17.56 -4.13
N ALA A 90 -16.59 -16.67 -3.16
CA ALA A 90 -15.92 -15.37 -3.25
C ALA A 90 -14.39 -15.45 -3.15
N ASP A 91 -13.81 -16.64 -3.06
CA ASP A 91 -12.37 -16.88 -2.83
C ASP A 91 -11.84 -16.34 -1.47
N THR A 92 -12.70 -16.24 -0.45
CA THR A 92 -12.30 -15.86 0.92
C THR A 92 -11.33 -16.86 1.54
N GLY A 93 -11.35 -18.12 1.08
CA GLY A 93 -10.53 -19.21 1.59
C GLY A 93 -11.07 -19.81 2.90
N VAL A 94 -10.80 -21.10 3.12
CA VAL A 94 -11.38 -21.87 4.22
C VAL A 94 -11.11 -21.23 5.58
N LYS A 95 -9.85 -20.95 5.90
CA LYS A 95 -9.44 -20.40 7.21
C LYS A 95 -10.05 -19.05 7.55
N ALA A 96 -10.21 -18.17 6.53
CA ALA A 96 -10.82 -16.86 6.74
C ALA A 96 -12.35 -17.00 6.85
N THR A 97 -12.98 -17.89 6.08
CA THR A 97 -14.40 -18.18 6.15
C THR A 97 -14.79 -18.74 7.53
N GLU A 98 -14.09 -19.75 8.02
CA GLU A 98 -14.29 -20.29 9.37
C GLU A 98 -14.17 -19.22 10.46
N HIS A 99 -13.13 -18.39 10.36
CA HIS A 99 -12.91 -17.31 11.30
C HIS A 99 -14.04 -16.27 11.27
N LEU A 100 -14.45 -15.82 10.07
CA LEU A 100 -15.53 -14.85 9.91
C LEU A 100 -16.87 -15.39 10.42
N LEU A 101 -17.20 -16.65 10.15
CA LEU A 101 -18.44 -17.26 10.62
C LEU A 101 -18.45 -17.42 12.14
N ALA A 102 -17.33 -17.84 12.73
CA ALA A 102 -17.22 -17.95 14.19
C ALA A 102 -17.37 -16.58 14.87
N ASP A 103 -16.71 -15.55 14.35
CA ASP A 103 -16.80 -14.18 14.85
C ASP A 103 -18.22 -13.60 14.63
N LEU A 104 -18.82 -13.84 13.47
CA LEU A 104 -20.18 -13.40 13.16
C LEU A 104 -21.21 -14.02 14.11
N LYS A 105 -21.16 -15.35 14.37
CA LYS A 105 -22.04 -16.02 15.32
C LYS A 105 -21.95 -15.38 16.72
N ARG A 106 -20.75 -15.06 17.18
CA ARG A 106 -20.52 -14.35 18.44
C ARG A 106 -21.17 -12.97 18.42
N ARG A 107 -20.91 -12.15 17.39
CA ARG A 107 -21.46 -10.78 17.25
C ARG A 107 -22.99 -10.78 17.19
N VAL A 108 -23.59 -11.71 16.45
CA VAL A 108 -25.04 -11.87 16.37
C VAL A 108 -25.65 -12.15 17.74
N LYS A 109 -25.02 -13.04 18.52
CA LYS A 109 -25.45 -13.35 19.89
C LYS A 109 -25.32 -12.15 20.82
N ASP A 110 -24.19 -11.44 20.76
CA ASP A 110 -23.90 -10.31 21.63
C ASP A 110 -24.82 -9.11 21.32
N ALA A 111 -25.06 -8.84 20.04
CA ALA A 111 -25.97 -7.81 19.56
C ALA A 111 -27.44 -8.18 19.68
N LYS A 112 -27.78 -9.45 20.00
CA LYS A 112 -29.15 -9.98 19.98
C LYS A 112 -29.88 -9.67 18.67
N ALA A 113 -29.15 -9.79 17.54
CA ALA A 113 -29.70 -9.47 16.23
C ALA A 113 -30.84 -10.42 15.89
N THR A 114 -31.95 -9.88 15.39
CA THR A 114 -33.15 -10.61 15.02
C THR A 114 -33.48 -10.57 13.54
N GLU A 115 -32.82 -9.67 12.81
CA GLU A 115 -33.07 -9.44 11.37
C GLU A 115 -31.83 -9.73 10.53
N PRO A 116 -31.95 -10.35 9.35
CA PRO A 116 -30.82 -10.62 8.44
C PRO A 116 -30.05 -9.38 8.02
N ALA A 117 -30.72 -8.22 7.90
CA ALA A 117 -30.06 -6.96 7.59
C ALA A 117 -29.04 -6.53 8.67
N GLN A 118 -29.34 -6.80 9.95
CA GLN A 118 -28.41 -6.56 11.06
C GLN A 118 -27.21 -7.50 10.96
N VAL A 119 -27.44 -8.78 10.62
CA VAL A 119 -26.35 -9.77 10.43
C VAL A 119 -25.42 -9.36 9.29
N LYS A 120 -25.97 -8.81 8.20
CA LYS A 120 -25.15 -8.26 7.09
C LYS A 120 -24.24 -7.13 7.57
N GLY A 121 -24.75 -6.21 8.41
CA GLY A 121 -23.93 -5.15 9.02
C GLY A 121 -22.82 -5.71 9.91
N LEU A 122 -23.15 -6.68 10.77
CA LEU A 122 -22.16 -7.35 11.63
C LEU A 122 -21.09 -8.11 10.82
N LEU A 123 -21.45 -8.68 9.67
CA LEU A 123 -20.49 -9.30 8.76
C LEU A 123 -19.56 -8.25 8.13
N ALA A 124 -20.09 -7.08 7.75
CA ALA A 124 -19.25 -5.98 7.25
C ALA A 124 -18.22 -5.54 8.28
N ASP A 125 -18.63 -5.42 9.53
CA ASP A 125 -17.72 -5.07 10.63
C ASP A 125 -16.70 -6.19 10.90
N ALA A 126 -17.10 -7.47 10.86
CA ALA A 126 -16.19 -8.60 11.03
C ALA A 126 -15.12 -8.65 9.90
N ILE A 127 -15.53 -8.39 8.65
CA ILE A 127 -14.60 -8.31 7.51
C ILE A 127 -13.68 -7.10 7.67
N ALA A 128 -14.18 -5.93 8.05
CA ALA A 128 -13.38 -4.74 8.27
C ALA A 128 -12.30 -4.97 9.35
N ASP A 129 -12.67 -5.60 10.47
CA ASP A 129 -11.74 -5.91 11.55
C ASP A 129 -10.68 -6.94 11.13
N LEU A 130 -11.07 -7.95 10.35
CA LEU A 130 -10.12 -8.91 9.77
C LEU A 130 -9.12 -8.25 8.83
N LEU A 131 -9.56 -7.26 8.05
CA LEU A 131 -8.74 -6.55 7.06
C LEU A 131 -7.94 -5.37 7.67
N ALA A 132 -8.31 -4.88 8.86
CA ALA A 132 -7.65 -3.74 9.50
C ALA A 132 -6.12 -3.85 9.60
N PRO A 133 -5.50 -5.01 9.90
CA PRO A 133 -4.06 -5.17 9.92
C PRO A 133 -3.38 -4.93 8.57
N LEU A 134 -4.12 -5.05 7.45
CA LEU A 134 -3.59 -4.80 6.10
C LEU A 134 -3.58 -3.30 5.76
N GLN A 135 -4.33 -2.48 6.48
CA GLN A 135 -4.42 -1.05 6.22
C GLN A 135 -3.24 -0.31 6.83
N LYS A 136 -2.28 0.05 5.98
CA LYS A 136 -1.13 0.89 6.35
C LYS A 136 -0.84 1.90 5.25
N PRO A 137 -0.43 3.12 5.59
CA PRO A 137 0.05 4.08 4.60
C PRO A 137 1.44 3.67 4.10
N LEU A 138 1.72 3.96 2.82
CA LEU A 138 3.08 3.93 2.31
C LEU A 138 3.84 5.15 2.86
N GLU A 139 4.95 4.91 3.56
CA GLU A 139 5.76 5.98 4.16
C GLU A 139 6.88 6.40 3.21
N ILE A 140 6.89 7.69 2.84
CA ILE A 140 7.92 8.31 1.99
C ILE A 140 8.67 9.37 2.80
N GLY A 141 9.97 9.56 2.49
CA GLY A 141 10.80 10.62 3.08
C GLY A 141 11.51 10.23 4.37
N ALA A 142 11.38 8.98 4.84
CA ALA A 142 12.23 8.46 5.91
C ALA A 142 13.69 8.22 5.44
N GLN A 143 13.84 7.98 4.13
CA GLN A 143 15.12 7.78 3.43
C GLN A 143 15.11 8.60 2.14
N GLN A 144 16.27 9.09 1.69
CA GLN A 144 16.40 9.89 0.47
C GLN A 144 17.50 9.34 -0.44
N PRO A 145 17.11 8.74 -1.58
CA PRO A 145 15.74 8.44 -2.00
C PRO A 145 15.11 7.26 -1.24
N THR A 146 13.78 7.28 -1.08
CA THR A 146 13.04 6.06 -0.77
C THR A 146 13.04 5.17 -2.01
N VAL A 147 13.66 3.99 -1.94
CA VAL A 147 13.75 3.04 -3.07
C VAL A 147 12.65 1.99 -2.94
N ILE A 148 11.80 1.90 -3.95
CA ILE A 148 10.65 0.99 -4.01
C ILE A 148 10.85 0.01 -5.17
N MET A 149 11.01 -1.27 -4.87
CA MET A 149 11.07 -2.34 -5.86
C MET A 149 9.67 -2.91 -6.10
N VAL A 150 9.20 -2.95 -7.35
CA VAL A 150 7.88 -3.45 -7.71
C VAL A 150 8.01 -4.79 -8.43
N ALA A 151 7.46 -5.85 -7.82
CA ALA A 151 7.47 -7.21 -8.33
C ALA A 151 6.06 -7.72 -8.66
N GLY A 152 5.96 -8.87 -9.34
CA GLY A 152 4.69 -9.53 -9.65
C GLY A 152 4.75 -10.27 -10.98
N VAL A 153 3.75 -11.11 -11.23
CA VAL A 153 3.66 -11.90 -12.47
C VAL A 153 3.25 -11.03 -13.66
N ASN A 154 3.43 -11.57 -14.89
CA ASN A 154 2.94 -10.89 -16.09
C ASN A 154 1.43 -10.73 -16.07
N GLY A 155 0.96 -9.60 -16.56
CA GLY A 155 -0.46 -9.28 -16.61
C GLY A 155 -1.05 -8.82 -15.28
N ALA A 156 -0.32 -8.87 -14.16
CA ALA A 156 -0.79 -8.36 -12.88
C ALA A 156 -0.95 -6.82 -12.84
N GLY A 157 -0.43 -6.09 -13.82
CA GLY A 157 -0.57 -4.64 -13.90
C GLY A 157 0.59 -3.84 -13.30
N LYS A 158 1.80 -4.42 -13.17
CA LYS A 158 2.99 -3.75 -12.59
C LYS A 158 3.28 -2.37 -13.20
N THR A 159 3.61 -2.34 -14.49
CA THR A 159 3.97 -1.11 -15.20
C THR A 159 2.86 -0.05 -15.13
N THR A 160 1.60 -0.47 -15.23
CA THR A 160 0.44 0.42 -15.07
C THR A 160 0.33 0.96 -13.64
N SER A 161 0.54 0.10 -12.64
CA SER A 161 0.52 0.51 -11.22
C SER A 161 1.66 1.47 -10.90
N ILE A 162 2.86 1.24 -11.45
CA ILE A 162 4.00 2.16 -11.32
C ILE A 162 3.64 3.53 -11.92
N GLY A 163 3.06 3.57 -13.14
CA GLY A 163 2.65 4.83 -13.75
C GLY A 163 1.63 5.61 -12.90
N LYS A 164 0.65 4.93 -12.31
CA LYS A 164 -0.33 5.53 -11.40
C LYS A 164 0.30 5.97 -10.08
N LEU A 165 1.16 5.14 -9.49
CA LEU A 165 1.88 5.48 -8.27
C LEU A 165 2.81 6.69 -8.49
N THR A 166 3.48 6.76 -9.65
CA THR A 166 4.29 7.93 -10.03
C THR A 166 3.45 9.20 -10.03
N LYS A 167 2.22 9.14 -10.57
CA LYS A 167 1.29 10.27 -10.55
C LYS A 167 0.93 10.69 -9.13
N HIS A 168 0.57 9.73 -8.26
CA HIS A 168 0.24 10.00 -6.86
C HIS A 168 1.41 10.66 -6.11
N LEU A 169 2.64 10.17 -6.34
CA LEU A 169 3.85 10.73 -5.73
C LEU A 169 4.12 12.15 -6.24
N ALA A 170 4.05 12.36 -7.57
CA ALA A 170 4.26 13.67 -8.18
C ALA A 170 3.21 14.70 -7.72
N ASP A 171 1.92 14.29 -7.63
CA ASP A 171 0.85 15.15 -7.11
C ASP A 171 1.03 15.51 -5.62
N SER A 172 1.74 14.68 -4.87
CA SER A 172 2.12 14.93 -3.48
C SER A 172 3.39 15.80 -3.35
N GLY A 173 3.98 16.19 -4.48
CA GLY A 173 5.18 17.04 -4.54
C GLY A 173 6.51 16.28 -4.41
N GLU A 174 6.49 14.94 -4.51
CA GLU A 174 7.70 14.13 -4.44
C GLU A 174 8.38 14.05 -5.82
N SER A 175 9.70 14.23 -5.85
CA SER A 175 10.51 14.06 -7.06
C SER A 175 10.81 12.57 -7.28
N VAL A 176 10.33 12.03 -8.42
CA VAL A 176 10.41 10.60 -8.73
C VAL A 176 11.42 10.33 -9.84
N LEU A 177 12.12 9.20 -9.76
CA LEU A 177 12.92 8.63 -10.82
C LEU A 177 12.46 7.17 -11.06
N LEU A 178 12.26 6.81 -12.34
CA LEU A 178 11.86 5.48 -12.75
C LEU A 178 13.06 4.66 -13.23
N ALA A 179 13.11 3.38 -12.87
CA ALA A 179 14.06 2.41 -13.39
C ALA A 179 13.33 1.35 -14.24
N ALA A 180 13.61 1.30 -15.55
CA ALA A 180 13.03 0.32 -16.46
C ALA A 180 13.85 -1.00 -16.42
N ALA A 181 13.71 -1.74 -15.30
CA ALA A 181 14.41 -3.01 -15.12
C ALA A 181 13.67 -4.25 -15.70
N ASP A 182 12.50 -4.10 -16.35
CA ASP A 182 11.94 -5.11 -17.27
C ASP A 182 12.61 -5.02 -18.64
N THR A 183 13.90 -5.35 -18.71
CA THR A 183 14.72 -5.22 -19.93
C THR A 183 14.41 -6.26 -20.99
N PHE A 184 13.65 -7.32 -20.64
CA PHE A 184 13.24 -8.38 -21.56
C PHE A 184 12.08 -8.00 -22.47
N ARG A 185 11.35 -6.91 -22.14
CA ARG A 185 10.16 -6.47 -22.86
C ARG A 185 10.32 -5.04 -23.38
N ALA A 186 10.60 -4.91 -24.69
CA ALA A 186 10.67 -3.60 -25.33
C ALA A 186 9.40 -2.77 -25.09
N ALA A 187 8.22 -3.38 -25.26
CA ALA A 187 6.94 -2.71 -25.02
C ALA A 187 6.73 -2.25 -23.55
N ALA A 188 7.30 -2.94 -22.56
CA ALA A 188 7.22 -2.49 -21.17
C ALA A 188 8.03 -1.22 -20.93
N LYS A 189 9.23 -1.16 -21.52
CA LYS A 189 10.08 0.03 -21.49
C LYS A 189 9.39 1.23 -22.17
N GLU A 190 8.84 1.02 -23.38
CA GLU A 190 8.09 2.05 -24.09
C GLU A 190 6.89 2.53 -23.29
N GLN A 191 6.13 1.60 -22.71
CA GLN A 191 5.00 1.94 -21.84
C GLN A 191 5.44 2.75 -20.62
N LEU A 192 6.54 2.36 -19.96
CA LEU A 192 7.06 3.09 -18.81
C LEU A 192 7.57 4.48 -19.21
N ALA A 193 8.17 4.63 -20.40
CA ALA A 193 8.59 5.93 -20.93
C ALA A 193 7.39 6.86 -21.18
N VAL A 194 6.29 6.34 -21.73
CA VAL A 194 5.05 7.12 -21.87
C VAL A 194 4.53 7.59 -20.50
N TRP A 195 4.63 6.77 -19.47
CA TRP A 195 4.25 7.17 -18.10
C TRP A 195 5.21 8.22 -17.53
N ALA A 196 6.52 8.10 -17.80
CA ALA A 196 7.51 9.08 -17.40
C ALA A 196 7.21 10.45 -18.03
N ASP A 197 6.96 10.49 -19.34
CA ASP A 197 6.63 11.72 -20.07
C ASP A 197 5.34 12.37 -19.55
N ARG A 198 4.28 11.57 -19.34
CA ARG A 198 3.00 12.07 -18.82
C ARG A 198 3.10 12.68 -17.44
N ASN A 199 3.99 12.17 -16.60
CA ASN A 199 4.20 12.66 -15.24
C ASN A 199 5.38 13.60 -15.11
N THR A 200 6.08 13.91 -16.23
CA THR A 200 7.27 14.78 -16.26
C THR A 200 8.36 14.30 -15.28
N VAL A 201 8.60 12.98 -15.25
CA VAL A 201 9.61 12.36 -14.39
C VAL A 201 10.72 11.73 -15.22
N GLU A 202 11.90 11.61 -14.62
CA GLU A 202 13.06 11.00 -15.26
C GLU A 202 12.98 9.48 -15.26
N ILE A 203 13.54 8.85 -16.30
CA ILE A 203 13.64 7.40 -16.44
C ILE A 203 15.07 6.96 -16.74
N ILE A 204 15.55 5.96 -16.01
CA ILE A 204 16.79 5.24 -16.33
C ILE A 204 16.42 3.95 -17.04
N SER A 205 16.97 3.74 -18.23
CA SER A 205 16.72 2.56 -19.03
C SER A 205 17.93 2.21 -19.88
N GLN A 206 18.19 0.91 -20.07
CA GLN A 206 19.23 0.41 -20.95
C GLN A 206 18.62 -0.62 -21.90
N GLN A 207 18.95 -0.56 -23.18
CA GLN A 207 18.44 -1.53 -24.15
C GLN A 207 19.24 -2.82 -24.07
N GLY A 208 18.56 -3.95 -23.81
CA GLY A 208 19.21 -5.25 -23.65
C GLY A 208 20.17 -5.36 -22.47
N GLY A 209 20.10 -4.41 -21.52
CA GLY A 209 20.94 -4.40 -20.33
C GLY A 209 20.52 -5.43 -19.27
N ASP A 210 21.43 -5.68 -18.32
CA ASP A 210 21.13 -6.47 -17.12
C ASP A 210 20.14 -5.69 -16.23
N PRO A 211 18.96 -6.25 -15.88
CA PRO A 211 18.01 -5.63 -14.98
C PRO A 211 18.63 -5.13 -13.67
N ALA A 212 19.58 -5.87 -13.13
CA ALA A 212 20.27 -5.51 -11.90
C ALA A 212 21.17 -4.27 -12.09
N ALA A 213 21.87 -4.14 -13.25
CA ALA A 213 22.67 -2.97 -13.56
C ALA A 213 21.80 -1.71 -13.71
N VAL A 214 20.68 -1.80 -14.44
CA VAL A 214 19.72 -0.69 -14.58
C VAL A 214 19.21 -0.23 -13.20
N SER A 215 18.93 -1.19 -12.31
CA SER A 215 18.47 -0.89 -10.94
C SER A 215 19.54 -0.20 -10.11
N PHE A 216 20.81 -0.62 -10.23
CA PHE A 216 21.95 0.01 -9.58
C PHE A 216 22.13 1.46 -10.04
N ASP A 217 22.15 1.65 -11.37
CA ASP A 217 22.33 2.98 -11.97
C ASP A 217 21.20 3.93 -11.58
N ALA A 218 19.96 3.45 -11.50
CA ALA A 218 18.82 4.25 -11.10
C ALA A 218 18.91 4.69 -9.63
N VAL A 219 19.31 3.80 -8.72
CA VAL A 219 19.49 4.15 -7.30
C VAL A 219 20.62 5.16 -7.14
N SER A 220 21.76 4.94 -7.79
CA SER A 220 22.90 5.85 -7.78
C SER A 220 22.55 7.21 -8.37
N ALA A 221 21.85 7.24 -9.52
CA ALA A 221 21.39 8.46 -10.15
C ALA A 221 20.34 9.20 -9.27
N GLY A 222 19.41 8.47 -8.67
CA GLY A 222 18.40 9.04 -7.77
C GLY A 222 19.01 9.79 -6.60
N ARG A 223 20.03 9.19 -5.97
CA ARG A 223 20.82 9.86 -4.91
C ARG A 223 21.58 11.08 -5.42
N ALA A 224 22.37 10.89 -6.48
CA ALA A 224 23.19 11.98 -7.03
C ALA A 224 22.37 13.20 -7.44
N ARG A 225 21.09 12.98 -7.83
CA ARG A 225 20.16 14.03 -8.25
C ARG A 225 19.22 14.49 -7.14
N GLY A 226 19.37 14.00 -5.91
CA GLY A 226 18.53 14.38 -4.77
C GLY A 226 17.05 14.05 -4.95
N LYS A 227 16.74 12.91 -5.60
CA LYS A 227 15.34 12.46 -5.78
C LYS A 227 14.75 11.98 -4.45
N ASP A 228 13.46 12.18 -4.27
CA ASP A 228 12.75 11.69 -3.08
C ASP A 228 12.42 10.22 -3.20
N VAL A 229 12.09 9.74 -4.41
CA VAL A 229 11.67 8.35 -4.65
C VAL A 229 12.33 7.77 -5.91
N VAL A 230 12.77 6.51 -5.83
CA VAL A 230 13.17 5.69 -6.98
C VAL A 230 12.22 4.49 -7.07
N LEU A 231 11.48 4.36 -8.19
CA LEU A 231 10.60 3.23 -8.48
C LEU A 231 11.27 2.29 -9.49
N VAL A 232 11.42 1.01 -9.11
CA VAL A 232 12.06 0.00 -9.95
C VAL A 232 11.01 -0.95 -10.52
N ASP A 233 10.75 -0.87 -11.85
CA ASP A 233 9.88 -1.80 -12.58
C ASP A 233 10.66 -3.06 -12.93
N THR A 234 10.21 -4.23 -12.47
CA THR A 234 10.89 -5.51 -12.71
C THR A 234 10.12 -6.40 -13.67
N ALA A 235 10.82 -7.35 -14.29
CA ALA A 235 10.21 -8.37 -15.12
C ALA A 235 9.21 -9.23 -14.32
N GLY A 236 8.15 -9.67 -14.99
CA GLY A 236 7.15 -10.58 -14.41
C GLY A 236 7.17 -11.96 -15.02
N ARG A 237 8.08 -12.24 -15.97
CA ARG A 237 8.23 -13.54 -16.59
C ARG A 237 9.70 -13.89 -16.76
N LEU A 238 9.97 -15.14 -16.51
CA LEU A 238 11.16 -15.85 -16.94
C LEU A 238 10.73 -17.27 -17.31
N PRO A 239 11.55 -18.08 -17.96
CA PRO A 239 11.17 -19.42 -18.43
C PRO A 239 10.54 -20.31 -17.34
N THR A 240 10.96 -20.10 -16.08
CA THR A 240 10.37 -20.75 -14.91
C THR A 240 10.16 -19.77 -13.78
N GLN A 241 9.27 -20.10 -12.84
CA GLN A 241 9.07 -19.32 -11.61
C GLN A 241 10.37 -19.22 -10.79
N LEU A 242 11.18 -20.28 -10.77
CA LEU A 242 12.47 -20.31 -10.09
C LEU A 242 13.42 -19.26 -10.65
N HIS A 243 13.57 -19.18 -11.97
CA HIS A 243 14.42 -18.18 -12.61
C HIS A 243 13.94 -16.74 -12.32
N LEU A 244 12.63 -16.53 -12.29
CA LEU A 244 12.07 -15.22 -11.93
C LEU A 244 12.48 -14.83 -10.50
N MET A 245 12.34 -15.73 -9.54
CA MET A 245 12.70 -15.46 -8.15
C MET A 245 14.19 -15.19 -7.98
N GLU A 246 15.06 -15.93 -8.67
CA GLU A 246 16.52 -15.70 -8.62
C GLU A 246 16.91 -14.36 -9.24
N GLU A 247 16.29 -13.96 -10.35
CA GLU A 247 16.50 -12.63 -10.96
C GLU A 247 16.06 -11.51 -10.02
N LEU A 248 14.88 -11.61 -9.43
CA LEU A 248 14.37 -10.62 -8.47
C LEU A 248 15.27 -10.52 -7.23
N LYS A 249 15.75 -11.64 -6.69
CA LYS A 249 16.74 -11.66 -5.60
C LYS A 249 18.05 -10.99 -6.01
N LYS A 250 18.51 -11.21 -7.26
CA LYS A 250 19.71 -10.55 -7.81
C LYS A 250 19.53 -9.03 -7.86
N ILE A 251 18.38 -8.56 -8.38
CA ILE A 251 18.02 -7.12 -8.40
C ILE A 251 18.03 -6.55 -7.00
N LYS A 252 17.33 -7.20 -6.03
CA LYS A 252 17.28 -6.75 -4.62
C LYS A 252 18.67 -6.60 -4.02
N ARG A 253 19.53 -7.62 -4.17
CA ARG A 253 20.94 -7.56 -3.67
C ARG A 253 21.75 -6.45 -4.34
N THR A 254 21.51 -6.17 -5.61
CA THR A 254 22.23 -5.12 -6.35
C THR A 254 21.78 -3.74 -5.91
N ILE A 255 20.48 -3.54 -5.65
CA ILE A 255 19.95 -2.31 -5.03
C ILE A 255 20.60 -2.08 -3.64
N GLN A 256 20.75 -3.14 -2.83
CA GLN A 256 21.44 -3.05 -1.54
C GLN A 256 22.90 -2.59 -1.67
N LYS A 257 23.61 -3.12 -2.69
CA LYS A 257 25.00 -2.70 -2.97
C LYS A 257 25.08 -1.22 -3.39
N ALA A 258 24.14 -0.74 -4.20
CA ALA A 258 24.06 0.69 -4.53
C ALA A 258 23.87 1.55 -3.27
N GLY A 259 23.13 1.02 -2.27
CA GLY A 259 22.97 1.63 -0.95
C GLY A 259 24.26 1.74 -0.14
N LEU A 260 25.12 0.73 -0.22
CA LEU A 260 26.37 0.65 0.53
C LEU A 260 27.53 1.42 -0.11
N ALA A 261 27.57 1.52 -1.44
CA ALA A 261 28.67 2.11 -2.17
C ALA A 261 28.97 3.57 -1.74
N ASP A 262 27.93 4.31 -1.34
CA ASP A 262 28.09 5.71 -0.92
C ASP A 262 28.38 5.89 0.58
N ALA A 263 28.02 4.92 1.41
CA ALA A 263 28.40 4.95 2.83
C ALA A 263 29.93 4.89 3.01
N SER A 264 30.63 4.25 2.06
CA SER A 264 32.09 4.14 2.07
C SER A 264 32.78 5.42 1.53
N VAL A 265 32.10 6.21 0.68
CA VAL A 265 32.64 7.48 0.14
C VAL A 265 32.47 8.62 1.16
N ALA A 266 31.38 8.60 1.97
CA ALA A 266 31.17 9.56 3.04
C ALA A 266 32.13 9.37 4.23
N ALA A 267 32.68 8.17 4.42
CA ALA A 267 33.78 7.89 5.33
C ALA A 267 35.10 8.09 4.53
N GLY A 268 35.57 9.34 4.40
CA GLY A 268 36.86 9.66 3.77
C GLY A 268 38.01 8.78 4.32
N PRO A 269 39.14 8.67 3.55
CA PRO A 269 40.29 7.87 4.01
C PRO A 269 40.74 8.36 5.39
N PRO A 270 41.17 7.46 6.27
CA PRO A 270 41.71 7.87 7.57
C PRO A 270 42.88 8.82 7.32
N GLN A 271 42.67 10.10 7.63
CA GLN A 271 43.79 11.06 7.62
C GLN A 271 44.76 10.64 8.74
N GLY A 272 46.03 10.44 8.30
CA GLY A 272 47.10 9.97 9.13
C GLY A 272 47.36 10.87 10.34
N ASP A 273 47.89 10.20 11.36
CA ASP A 273 48.47 10.63 12.61
C ASP A 273 48.86 12.10 12.73
N THR A 274 48.11 12.86 13.51
CA THR A 274 48.61 13.88 14.40
C THR A 274 47.68 13.98 15.60
N ALA A 275 48.10 13.46 16.74
CA ALA A 275 47.42 13.66 18.00
C ALA A 275 47.54 15.11 18.46
N PRO A 276 46.48 15.74 18.96
CA PRO A 276 46.53 16.66 20.07
C PRO A 276 45.68 16.16 21.25
N SER A 277 46.34 16.09 22.38
CA SER A 277 45.75 15.93 23.71
C SER A 277 44.78 17.10 24.01
N GLY A 278 43.55 16.81 24.38
CA GLY A 278 42.62 17.80 24.89
C GLY A 278 41.20 17.25 24.88
N GLY A 279 40.68 16.84 26.04
CA GLY A 279 39.40 16.21 26.21
C GLY A 279 38.24 17.14 25.86
N SER A 280 37.35 16.61 25.08
CA SER A 280 35.92 16.85 25.07
C SER A 280 35.31 15.74 24.24
N GLU A 281 34.46 14.93 24.87
CA GLU A 281 33.75 13.85 24.20
C GLU A 281 32.91 14.41 23.04
N PRO A 282 33.01 13.86 21.81
CA PRO A 282 32.09 14.22 20.76
C PRO A 282 30.74 13.58 21.10
N HIS A 283 29.74 14.41 21.35
CA HIS A 283 28.34 14.00 21.30
C HIS A 283 28.09 13.28 19.96
N ALA A 284 27.96 11.98 20.02
CA ALA A 284 27.48 11.17 18.90
C ALA A 284 26.06 11.69 18.56
N VAL A 285 25.96 12.48 17.51
CA VAL A 285 24.71 12.73 16.81
C VAL A 285 24.28 11.37 16.29
N GLY A 286 23.29 10.77 16.97
CA GLY A 286 22.77 9.47 16.64
C GLY A 286 22.33 9.47 15.18
N SER A 287 23.05 8.76 14.32
CA SER A 287 22.56 8.39 13.00
C SER A 287 21.31 7.54 13.24
N VAL A 288 20.12 8.11 13.00
CA VAL A 288 18.89 7.34 12.83
C VAL A 288 19.24 6.27 11.80
N GLY A 289 19.22 4.99 12.20
CA GLY A 289 19.76 3.87 11.43
C GLY A 289 19.25 3.88 10.00
N ALA A 290 20.12 4.22 9.05
CA ALA A 290 19.83 4.16 7.63
C ALA A 290 19.56 2.70 7.26
N THR A 291 18.33 2.37 6.92
CA THR A 291 17.98 1.04 6.41
C THR A 291 18.51 0.92 4.98
N LEU A 292 19.04 -0.27 4.64
CA LEU A 292 19.51 -0.52 3.27
C LEU A 292 18.34 -0.63 2.28
N PRO A 293 18.44 -0.03 1.07
CA PRO A 293 17.44 -0.19 0.03
C PRO A 293 17.41 -1.64 -0.52
N PRO A 294 16.31 -2.10 -1.15
CA PRO A 294 15.07 -1.35 -1.29
C PRO A 294 14.37 -1.20 0.05
N HIS A 295 13.85 0.00 0.33
CA HIS A 295 13.14 0.30 1.56
C HIS A 295 11.74 -0.32 1.54
N GLU A 296 11.15 -0.42 0.33
CA GLU A 296 9.89 -1.08 0.08
C GLU A 296 10.02 -2.10 -1.05
N VAL A 297 9.40 -3.26 -0.86
CA VAL A 297 9.26 -4.32 -1.86
C VAL A 297 7.78 -4.60 -2.03
N LEU A 298 7.20 -4.07 -3.11
CA LEU A 298 5.77 -4.16 -3.39
C LEU A 298 5.48 -5.29 -4.37
N LEU A 299 4.52 -6.15 -4.04
CA LEU A 299 4.00 -7.13 -4.97
C LEU A 299 2.69 -6.63 -5.57
N VAL A 300 2.62 -6.60 -6.90
CA VAL A 300 1.38 -6.34 -7.63
C VAL A 300 0.69 -7.67 -7.91
N ILE A 301 -0.54 -7.81 -7.39
CA ILE A 301 -1.39 -8.98 -7.59
C ILE A 301 -2.66 -8.64 -8.36
N ASP A 302 -3.16 -9.59 -9.14
CA ASP A 302 -4.42 -9.49 -9.88
C ASP A 302 -5.55 -10.06 -9.01
N GLY A 303 -6.52 -9.22 -8.61
CA GLY A 303 -7.66 -9.60 -7.79
C GLY A 303 -8.58 -10.66 -8.42
N ASN A 304 -8.51 -10.85 -9.75
CA ASN A 304 -9.28 -11.90 -10.43
C ASN A 304 -8.67 -13.31 -10.28
N THR A 305 -7.45 -13.43 -9.78
CA THR A 305 -6.77 -14.74 -9.67
C THR A 305 -7.17 -15.52 -8.42
N GLY A 306 -7.90 -14.90 -7.48
CA GLY A 306 -8.44 -15.56 -6.30
C GLY A 306 -7.35 -16.23 -5.44
N GLN A 307 -7.54 -17.49 -5.03
CA GLN A 307 -6.57 -18.22 -4.19
C GLN A 307 -5.16 -18.32 -4.80
N ASN A 308 -5.02 -18.23 -6.14
CA ASN A 308 -3.70 -18.18 -6.76
C ASN A 308 -2.94 -16.89 -6.39
N ALA A 309 -3.63 -15.78 -6.10
CA ALA A 309 -2.97 -14.57 -5.60
C ALA A 309 -2.35 -14.80 -4.22
N LEU A 310 -3.03 -15.50 -3.31
CA LEU A 310 -2.46 -15.88 -2.01
C LEU A 310 -1.22 -16.76 -2.17
N ALA A 311 -1.24 -17.73 -3.09
CA ALA A 311 -0.07 -18.56 -3.40
C ALA A 311 1.10 -17.72 -3.92
N GLN A 312 0.84 -16.73 -4.79
CA GLN A 312 1.85 -15.77 -5.25
C GLN A 312 2.40 -14.94 -4.09
N VAL A 313 1.54 -14.38 -3.23
CA VAL A 313 1.97 -13.60 -2.05
C VAL A 313 2.94 -14.42 -1.21
N LYS A 314 2.62 -15.68 -0.89
CA LYS A 314 3.50 -16.56 -0.11
C LYS A 314 4.84 -16.81 -0.79
N ALA A 315 4.84 -17.15 -2.08
CA ALA A 315 6.07 -17.45 -2.82
C ALA A 315 6.97 -16.21 -2.99
N PHE A 316 6.39 -15.05 -3.29
CA PHE A 316 7.16 -13.81 -3.43
C PHE A 316 7.66 -13.29 -2.08
N ASP A 317 6.88 -13.44 -1.00
CA ASP A 317 7.31 -13.04 0.33
C ASP A 317 8.47 -13.89 0.84
N GLU A 318 8.43 -15.21 0.63
CA GLU A 318 9.54 -16.10 0.96
C GLU A 318 10.84 -15.71 0.21
N ALA A 319 10.71 -15.31 -1.05
CA ALA A 319 11.85 -14.94 -1.88
C ALA A 319 12.39 -13.53 -1.61
N LEU A 320 11.51 -12.57 -1.34
CA LEU A 320 11.82 -11.14 -1.39
C LEU A 320 11.54 -10.40 -0.08
N GLN A 321 10.83 -11.00 0.88
CA GLN A 321 10.38 -10.32 2.10
C GLN A 321 9.60 -9.06 1.75
N LEU A 322 8.34 -9.25 1.35
CA LEU A 322 7.46 -8.18 0.90
C LEU A 322 7.16 -7.21 2.04
N THR A 323 7.08 -5.93 1.73
CA THR A 323 6.67 -4.89 2.67
C THR A 323 5.24 -4.42 2.43
N GLY A 324 4.72 -4.61 1.20
CA GLY A 324 3.38 -4.22 0.85
C GLY A 324 2.85 -4.83 -0.44
N LEU A 325 1.55 -4.68 -0.64
CA LEU A 325 0.82 -5.17 -1.80
C LEU A 325 0.12 -4.02 -2.54
N ILE A 326 0.01 -4.19 -3.86
CA ILE A 326 -0.90 -3.44 -4.72
C ILE A 326 -1.86 -4.44 -5.34
N VAL A 327 -3.16 -4.30 -5.07
CA VAL A 327 -4.18 -5.20 -5.62
C VAL A 327 -4.87 -4.52 -6.80
N THR A 328 -4.85 -5.14 -7.96
CA THR A 328 -5.38 -4.59 -9.21
C THR A 328 -6.60 -5.36 -9.69
N LYS A 329 -7.30 -4.80 -10.68
CA LYS A 329 -8.39 -5.45 -11.41
C LYS A 329 -9.57 -5.89 -10.54
N LEU A 330 -9.88 -5.08 -9.53
CA LEU A 330 -11.07 -5.31 -8.72
C LEU A 330 -12.37 -4.88 -9.45
N ASP A 331 -12.25 -4.32 -10.65
CA ASP A 331 -13.34 -3.94 -11.53
C ASP A 331 -13.96 -5.17 -12.23
N GLY A 332 -14.97 -5.77 -11.63
CA GLY A 332 -15.73 -6.90 -12.21
C GLY A 332 -15.29 -8.28 -11.71
N THR A 333 -14.53 -8.34 -10.64
CA THR A 333 -14.14 -9.62 -10.04
C THR A 333 -15.31 -10.29 -9.29
N ALA A 334 -15.36 -11.63 -9.37
CA ALA A 334 -16.18 -12.47 -8.49
C ALA A 334 -15.38 -13.03 -7.30
N LYS A 335 -14.11 -12.66 -7.17
CA LYS A 335 -13.12 -13.23 -6.25
C LYS A 335 -12.56 -12.20 -5.25
N GLY A 336 -13.35 -11.17 -4.94
CA GLY A 336 -12.95 -10.08 -4.05
C GLY A 336 -12.61 -10.52 -2.63
N GLY A 337 -13.07 -11.70 -2.20
CA GLY A 337 -12.77 -12.25 -0.88
C GLY A 337 -11.30 -12.64 -0.65
N VAL A 338 -10.47 -12.68 -1.69
CA VAL A 338 -9.05 -13.07 -1.57
C VAL A 338 -8.26 -12.22 -0.57
N LEU A 339 -8.63 -10.95 -0.36
CA LEU A 339 -8.00 -10.11 0.67
C LEU A 339 -8.24 -10.65 2.09
N CYS A 340 -9.40 -11.26 2.35
CA CYS A 340 -9.67 -11.92 3.62
C CYS A 340 -8.75 -13.14 3.82
N ALA A 341 -8.50 -13.93 2.75
CA ALA A 341 -7.55 -15.03 2.79
C ALA A 341 -6.12 -14.54 3.10
N ILE A 342 -5.68 -13.45 2.45
CA ILE A 342 -4.37 -12.83 2.68
C ILE A 342 -4.27 -12.33 4.13
N ALA A 343 -5.28 -11.61 4.62
CA ALA A 343 -5.31 -11.09 6.00
C ALA A 343 -5.18 -12.22 7.03
N ARG A 344 -5.80 -13.36 6.78
CA ARG A 344 -5.79 -14.49 7.71
C ARG A 344 -4.54 -15.34 7.66
N GLU A 345 -3.93 -15.51 6.48
CA GLU A 345 -2.83 -16.45 6.29
C GLU A 345 -1.46 -15.78 6.15
N LYS A 346 -1.40 -14.58 5.58
CA LYS A 346 -0.15 -13.84 5.36
C LYS A 346 -0.43 -12.33 5.39
N PRO A 347 -0.60 -11.73 6.56
CA PRO A 347 -1.03 -10.33 6.71
C PRO A 347 0.08 -9.35 6.31
N ILE A 348 0.25 -9.16 5.00
CA ILE A 348 1.13 -8.16 4.41
C ILE A 348 0.29 -6.91 4.12
N PRO A 349 0.76 -5.69 4.46
CA PRO A 349 0.03 -4.47 4.19
C PRO A 349 -0.41 -4.33 2.73
N VAL A 350 -1.64 -3.87 2.50
CA VAL A 350 -2.15 -3.46 1.20
C VAL A 350 -2.08 -1.94 1.15
N TYR A 351 -1.18 -1.38 0.37
CA TYR A 351 -1.06 0.07 0.26
C TYR A 351 -2.08 0.66 -0.70
N PHE A 352 -2.29 -0.02 -1.84
CA PHE A 352 -3.18 0.50 -2.88
C PHE A 352 -4.07 -0.60 -3.47
N ILE A 353 -5.25 -0.18 -3.90
CA ILE A 353 -6.16 -1.00 -4.71
C ILE A 353 -6.54 -0.27 -6.00
N GLY A 354 -6.61 -1.04 -7.09
CA GLY A 354 -6.93 -0.57 -8.44
C GLY A 354 -8.28 -1.11 -8.93
N VAL A 355 -9.12 -0.20 -9.41
CA VAL A 355 -10.50 -0.48 -9.86
C VAL A 355 -10.73 -0.08 -11.32
N GLY A 356 -9.69 -0.11 -12.15
CA GLY A 356 -9.78 0.24 -13.56
C GLY A 356 -8.44 0.70 -14.14
N GLU A 357 -8.45 1.23 -15.35
CA GLU A 357 -7.24 1.56 -16.12
C GLU A 357 -6.82 3.04 -16.03
N LYS A 358 -7.71 3.94 -15.60
CA LYS A 358 -7.43 5.37 -15.51
C LYS A 358 -6.44 5.68 -14.39
N LEU A 359 -5.81 6.85 -14.46
CA LEU A 359 -4.86 7.32 -13.43
C LEU A 359 -5.49 7.39 -12.04
N GLU A 360 -6.74 7.81 -11.98
CA GLU A 360 -7.52 7.99 -10.76
C GLU A 360 -8.10 6.68 -10.22
N ASP A 361 -7.84 5.55 -10.88
CA ASP A 361 -8.37 4.24 -10.48
C ASP A 361 -7.45 3.47 -9.53
N LEU A 362 -6.36 4.09 -9.05
CA LEU A 362 -5.51 3.56 -7.97
C LEU A 362 -5.67 4.44 -6.73
N GLU A 363 -6.10 3.85 -5.63
CA GLU A 363 -6.34 4.55 -4.36
C GLU A 363 -5.78 3.76 -3.18
N THR A 364 -5.58 4.46 -2.07
CA THR A 364 -5.15 3.84 -0.83
C THR A 364 -6.21 2.88 -0.30
N PHE A 365 -5.75 1.76 0.24
CA PHE A 365 -6.64 0.76 0.83
C PHE A 365 -7.25 1.25 2.14
N ASP A 366 -8.58 1.10 2.25
CA ASP A 366 -9.34 1.28 3.49
C ASP A 366 -10.16 0.02 3.75
N ALA A 367 -9.94 -0.60 4.91
CA ALA A 367 -10.54 -1.88 5.26
C ALA A 367 -12.08 -1.81 5.39
N ARG A 368 -12.61 -0.72 5.95
CA ARG A 368 -14.04 -0.54 6.14
C ARG A 368 -14.76 -0.23 4.83
N GLU A 369 -14.20 0.63 4.00
CA GLU A 369 -14.74 0.94 2.68
C GLU A 369 -14.76 -0.31 1.78
N PHE A 370 -13.69 -1.12 1.85
CA PHE A 370 -13.62 -2.37 1.11
C PHE A 370 -14.65 -3.39 1.59
N ALA A 371 -14.79 -3.59 2.91
CA ALA A 371 -15.78 -4.50 3.49
C ALA A 371 -17.21 -4.11 3.10
N GLN A 372 -17.54 -2.81 3.14
CA GLN A 372 -18.84 -2.31 2.69
C GLN A 372 -19.06 -2.52 1.19
N ALA A 373 -18.04 -2.29 0.37
CA ALA A 373 -18.13 -2.52 -1.07
C ALA A 373 -18.29 -3.99 -1.42
N LEU A 374 -17.64 -4.88 -0.65
CA LEU A 374 -17.72 -6.34 -0.84
C LEU A 374 -19.11 -6.89 -0.57
N LEU A 375 -19.90 -6.24 0.28
CA LEU A 375 -21.26 -6.67 0.66
C LEU A 375 -22.37 -5.80 0.03
N SER A 376 -22.01 -4.94 -0.93
CA SER A 376 -22.95 -4.00 -1.56
C SER A 376 -23.88 -4.67 -2.57
#